data_b8318867b77ddbfb9a1fce8ab110b543
#
_entry.id   b8318867b77ddbfb9a1fce8ab110b543
#
_cell.length_a   1.000
_cell.length_b   1.000
_cell.length_c   1.000
_cell.angle_alpha   90.00
_cell.angle_beta   90.00
_cell.angle_gamma   90.00
#
_symmetry.space_group_name_H-M   'P 1'
#
loop_
_entity.id
_entity.type
_entity.pdbx_description
1 polymer ?
#
loop_
_entity_poly.entity_id
_entity_poly.type
_entity_poly.pdbx_seq_one_letter_code
_entity_poly.pdbx_strand_id
1 'polypeptide(L)'
;MSQTDTCMSFLWAKKKEQNGRFFWLPLTLHLKDTMGVMDFLWHHWVSEGQKEIIIHALSDTGEEVVDTAQRLACFLAGIHDLGKCTPVFQTQKGYQNSPDLDIALLNRLEQAGLTGISSLNLDMAPRKRSHHTVTGEYLLQYFGVQQDIASVIGAHHGKPIDKEEVVTKLKLYPRDCFQDEKEGPCQRLWLAMQKQILERNLKKTGFIDSEENPTVDSLPEISEIGQVLLSGLVIMADWIASNEAYFPLIPLEENEPEAMENRLQCG
;
A
#
# COMPACT_ATOMS: atom_id res chain seq x y z
N MET A 1 17.59 -6.44 -12.82
CA MET A 1 16.67 -5.76 -11.91
C MET A 1 16.91 -4.28 -12.07
N SER A 2 15.86 -3.47 -12.26
CA SER A 2 16.02 -2.00 -12.35
C SER A 2 16.37 -1.41 -10.98
N GLN A 3 16.88 -0.17 -10.94
CA GLN A 3 17.11 0.53 -9.66
C GLN A 3 15.81 0.67 -8.87
N THR A 4 14.69 0.95 -9.55
CA THR A 4 13.35 1.03 -8.95
C THR A 4 12.97 -0.31 -8.29
N ASP A 5 13.17 -1.45 -8.97
CA ASP A 5 12.87 -2.77 -8.40
C ASP A 5 13.72 -3.05 -7.16
N THR A 6 15.01 -2.70 -7.20
CA THR A 6 15.91 -2.88 -6.06
C THR A 6 15.46 -2.04 -4.87
N CYS A 7 15.11 -0.77 -5.05
CA CYS A 7 14.60 0.06 -3.97
C CYS A 7 13.27 -0.47 -3.42
N MET A 8 12.35 -0.90 -4.31
CA MET A 8 11.07 -1.45 -3.89
C MET A 8 11.20 -2.70 -3.03
N SER A 9 12.18 -3.56 -3.31
CA SER A 9 12.41 -4.79 -2.53
C SER A 9 12.88 -4.52 -1.09
N PHE A 10 13.37 -3.31 -0.79
CA PHE A 10 13.81 -2.90 0.54
C PHE A 10 12.80 -2.04 1.31
N LEU A 11 11.65 -1.68 0.70
CA LEU A 11 10.58 -0.98 1.42
C LEU A 11 9.95 -1.92 2.44
N TRP A 12 9.88 -1.47 3.70
CA TRP A 12 9.26 -2.27 4.76
C TRP A 12 7.81 -1.83 5.01
N ALA A 13 6.95 -2.81 5.31
CA ALA A 13 5.60 -2.60 5.85
C ALA A 13 5.58 -2.76 7.37
N LYS A 14 6.37 -3.69 7.89
CA LYS A 14 6.52 -3.97 9.33
C LYS A 14 7.97 -4.29 9.64
N LYS A 15 8.36 -4.01 10.88
CA LYS A 15 9.68 -4.33 11.41
C LYS A 15 9.61 -4.56 12.91
N LYS A 16 10.43 -5.50 13.41
CA LYS A 16 10.44 -5.92 14.80
C LYS A 16 11.81 -6.46 15.20
N GLU A 17 12.27 -6.10 16.37
CA GLU A 17 13.35 -6.82 17.05
C GLU A 17 12.76 -7.79 18.08
N GLN A 18 13.24 -9.01 18.08
CA GLN A 18 12.84 -10.02 19.05
C GLN A 18 14.05 -10.88 19.45
N ASN A 19 14.40 -10.89 20.72
CA ASN A 19 15.52 -11.67 21.27
C ASN A 19 16.86 -11.40 20.56
N GLY A 20 17.16 -10.14 20.23
CA GLY A 20 18.37 -9.72 19.53
C GLY A 20 18.40 -10.10 18.04
N ARG A 21 17.31 -10.56 17.48
CA ARG A 21 17.15 -10.84 16.06
C ARG A 21 16.24 -9.82 15.41
N PHE A 22 16.55 -9.45 14.16
CA PHE A 22 15.79 -8.50 13.38
C PHE A 22 14.86 -9.22 12.42
N PHE A 23 13.60 -8.79 12.43
CA PHE A 23 12.55 -9.29 11.54
C PHE A 23 11.89 -8.13 10.82
N TRP A 24 11.44 -8.38 9.61
CA TRP A 24 10.75 -7.38 8.82
C TRP A 24 9.74 -8.04 7.87
N LEU A 25 8.88 -7.23 7.29
CA LEU A 25 7.96 -7.63 6.22
C LEU A 25 8.12 -6.63 5.07
N PRO A 26 8.56 -7.06 3.89
CA PRO A 26 8.59 -6.22 2.70
C PRO A 26 7.21 -5.68 2.37
N LEU A 27 7.12 -4.42 1.95
CA LEU A 27 5.85 -3.78 1.59
C LEU A 27 5.14 -4.53 0.46
N THR A 28 5.88 -4.90 -0.59
CA THR A 28 5.33 -5.64 -1.74
C THR A 28 4.74 -6.98 -1.34
N LEU A 29 5.34 -7.65 -0.35
CA LEU A 29 4.85 -8.91 0.16
C LEU A 29 3.57 -8.71 0.99
N HIS A 30 3.53 -7.72 1.89
CA HIS A 30 2.34 -7.39 2.67
C HIS A 30 1.14 -7.06 1.76
N LEU A 31 1.35 -6.26 0.72
CA LEU A 31 0.31 -5.96 -0.27
C LEU A 31 -0.19 -7.22 -1.00
N LYS A 32 0.73 -8.14 -1.35
CA LYS A 32 0.38 -9.43 -1.96
C LYS A 32 -0.43 -10.31 -1.01
N ASP A 33 0.00 -10.42 0.25
CA ASP A 33 -0.69 -11.19 1.29
C ASP A 33 -2.11 -10.65 1.52
N THR A 34 -2.26 -9.33 1.66
CA THR A 34 -3.57 -8.69 1.87
C THR A 34 -4.52 -8.88 0.70
N MET A 35 -4.01 -8.78 -0.54
CA MET A 35 -4.79 -9.08 -1.74
C MET A 35 -5.27 -10.53 -1.76
N GLY A 36 -4.41 -11.49 -1.41
CA GLY A 36 -4.78 -12.90 -1.37
C GLY A 36 -5.80 -13.21 -0.27
N VAL A 37 -5.68 -12.57 0.89
CA VAL A 37 -6.69 -12.66 1.97
C VAL A 37 -8.02 -12.09 1.49
N MET A 38 -8.04 -10.96 0.79
CA MET A 38 -9.27 -10.39 0.23
C MET A 38 -9.95 -11.33 -0.75
N ASP A 39 -9.19 -11.94 -1.65
CA ASP A 39 -9.72 -12.91 -2.60
C ASP A 39 -10.35 -14.11 -1.88
N PHE A 40 -9.69 -14.62 -0.84
CA PHE A 40 -10.24 -15.68 0.00
C PHE A 40 -11.52 -15.24 0.73
N LEU A 41 -11.54 -14.05 1.33
CA LEU A 41 -12.71 -13.50 2.01
C LEU A 41 -13.88 -13.34 1.04
N TRP A 42 -13.64 -12.85 -0.17
CA TRP A 42 -14.66 -12.69 -1.20
C TRP A 42 -15.35 -14.01 -1.54
N HIS A 43 -14.59 -15.08 -1.70
CA HIS A 43 -15.13 -16.38 -2.09
C HIS A 43 -15.78 -17.17 -0.94
N HIS A 44 -15.27 -17.00 0.29
CA HIS A 44 -15.61 -17.92 1.38
C HIS A 44 -16.32 -17.26 2.57
N TRP A 45 -16.24 -15.95 2.70
CA TRP A 45 -16.77 -15.25 3.88
C TRP A 45 -17.82 -14.19 3.55
N VAL A 46 -17.65 -13.41 2.49
CA VAL A 46 -18.60 -12.38 2.08
C VAL A 46 -19.90 -13.06 1.62
N SER A 47 -21.02 -12.72 2.26
CA SER A 47 -22.32 -13.27 1.89
C SER A 47 -22.81 -12.75 0.54
N GLU A 48 -23.66 -13.52 -0.14
CA GLU A 48 -24.22 -13.10 -1.43
C GLU A 48 -24.94 -11.75 -1.35
N GLY A 49 -25.69 -11.50 -0.25
CA GLY A 49 -26.36 -10.21 -0.07
C GLY A 49 -25.39 -9.04 0.09
N GLN A 50 -24.21 -9.24 0.70
CA GLN A 50 -23.16 -8.21 0.76
C GLN A 50 -22.51 -7.99 -0.62
N LYS A 51 -22.26 -9.06 -1.37
CA LYS A 51 -21.76 -8.96 -2.75
C LYS A 51 -22.73 -8.18 -3.63
N GLU A 52 -24.05 -8.50 -3.56
CA GLU A 52 -25.08 -7.77 -4.30
C GLU A 52 -25.08 -6.27 -3.99
N ILE A 53 -24.95 -5.89 -2.71
CA ILE A 53 -24.88 -4.46 -2.33
C ILE A 53 -23.63 -3.80 -2.94
N ILE A 54 -22.46 -4.45 -2.90
CA ILE A 54 -21.23 -3.93 -3.49
C ILE A 54 -21.38 -3.81 -5.00
N ILE A 55 -21.91 -4.83 -5.67
CA ILE A 55 -22.16 -4.83 -7.12
C ILE A 55 -23.07 -3.67 -7.52
N HIS A 56 -24.19 -3.47 -6.83
CA HIS A 56 -25.10 -2.35 -7.08
C HIS A 56 -24.53 -0.98 -6.72
N ALA A 57 -23.46 -0.94 -5.95
CA ALA A 57 -22.78 0.29 -5.58
C ALA A 57 -21.78 0.78 -6.66
N LEU A 58 -21.49 -0.06 -7.66
CA LEU A 58 -20.66 0.32 -8.80
C LEU A 58 -21.49 1.01 -9.88
N SER A 59 -20.89 1.98 -10.58
CA SER A 59 -21.56 2.72 -11.66
C SER A 59 -21.74 1.91 -12.95
N ASP A 60 -21.02 0.82 -13.11
CA ASP A 60 -21.10 -0.07 -14.26
C ASP A 60 -22.27 -1.05 -14.11
N THR A 61 -23.09 -1.17 -15.16
CA THR A 61 -24.29 -1.99 -15.20
C THR A 61 -24.23 -3.16 -16.18
N GLY A 62 -23.02 -3.48 -16.69
CA GLY A 62 -22.79 -4.59 -17.64
C GLY A 62 -22.89 -5.98 -17.01
N GLU A 63 -22.92 -7.03 -17.82
CA GLU A 63 -22.93 -8.44 -17.35
C GLU A 63 -21.66 -8.84 -16.55
N GLU A 64 -20.56 -8.10 -16.70
CA GLU A 64 -19.26 -8.34 -16.04
C GLU A 64 -19.14 -7.67 -14.66
N VAL A 65 -20.21 -7.04 -14.14
CA VAL A 65 -20.14 -6.24 -12.89
C VAL A 65 -19.76 -7.08 -11.68
N VAL A 66 -20.15 -8.35 -11.65
CA VAL A 66 -19.82 -9.26 -10.51
C VAL A 66 -18.31 -9.49 -10.42
N ASP A 67 -17.68 -9.76 -11.55
CA ASP A 67 -16.22 -9.95 -11.64
C ASP A 67 -15.48 -8.63 -11.34
N THR A 68 -16.00 -7.51 -11.83
CA THR A 68 -15.46 -6.18 -11.55
C THR A 68 -15.48 -5.83 -10.06
N ALA A 69 -16.53 -6.20 -9.32
CA ALA A 69 -16.63 -5.95 -7.89
C ALA A 69 -15.56 -6.73 -7.09
N GLN A 70 -15.33 -8.00 -7.43
CA GLN A 70 -14.27 -8.81 -6.84
C GLN A 70 -12.88 -8.22 -7.15
N ARG A 71 -12.63 -7.92 -8.43
CA ARG A 71 -11.37 -7.33 -8.89
C ARG A 71 -11.09 -6.01 -8.18
N LEU A 72 -12.11 -5.16 -7.99
CA LEU A 72 -11.99 -3.91 -7.24
C LEU A 72 -11.66 -4.14 -5.77
N ALA A 73 -12.32 -5.10 -5.09
CA ALA A 73 -12.00 -5.45 -3.73
C ALA A 73 -10.53 -5.91 -3.58
N CYS A 74 -10.07 -6.78 -4.49
CA CYS A 74 -8.68 -7.24 -4.54
C CYS A 74 -7.70 -6.09 -4.86
N PHE A 75 -8.06 -5.18 -5.78
CA PHE A 75 -7.27 -3.98 -6.07
C PHE A 75 -7.09 -3.12 -4.83
N LEU A 76 -8.17 -2.80 -4.13
CA LEU A 76 -8.13 -1.99 -2.91
C LEU A 76 -7.25 -2.63 -1.82
N ALA A 77 -7.39 -3.94 -1.59
CA ALA A 77 -6.57 -4.66 -0.64
C ALA A 77 -5.08 -4.69 -1.05
N GLY A 78 -4.78 -4.85 -2.34
CA GLY A 78 -3.42 -4.87 -2.87
C GLY A 78 -2.73 -3.51 -2.92
N ILE A 79 -3.45 -2.40 -2.69
CA ILE A 79 -2.90 -1.05 -2.73
C ILE A 79 -3.07 -0.28 -1.40
N HIS A 80 -3.75 -0.86 -0.40
CA HIS A 80 -4.16 -0.16 0.81
C HIS A 80 -3.02 0.59 1.52
N ASP A 81 -1.85 0.02 1.50
CA ASP A 81 -0.64 0.52 2.16
C ASP A 81 0.34 1.25 1.22
N LEU A 82 -0.12 1.74 0.05
CA LEU A 82 0.72 2.53 -0.86
C LEU A 82 1.43 3.68 -0.16
N GLY A 83 0.79 4.30 0.82
CA GLY A 83 1.36 5.37 1.62
C GLY A 83 2.58 4.98 2.45
N LYS A 84 2.84 3.69 2.64
CA LYS A 84 4.08 3.20 3.23
C LYS A 84 5.28 3.33 2.27
N CYS A 85 5.03 3.46 0.97
CA CYS A 85 6.05 3.81 -0.02
C CYS A 85 6.33 5.32 -0.01
N THR A 86 6.74 5.86 1.13
CA THR A 86 7.05 7.28 1.33
C THR A 86 8.22 7.47 2.28
N PRO A 87 9.03 8.53 2.12
CA PRO A 87 10.10 8.85 3.06
C PRO A 87 9.61 8.98 4.50
N VAL A 88 8.47 9.65 4.71
CA VAL A 88 7.92 9.86 6.06
C VAL A 88 7.58 8.56 6.77
N PHE A 89 7.17 7.52 6.04
CA PHE A 89 6.94 6.20 6.62
C PHE A 89 8.27 5.44 6.80
N GLN A 90 9.09 5.36 5.76
CA GLN A 90 10.31 4.55 5.76
C GLN A 90 11.37 5.05 6.77
N THR A 91 11.32 6.33 7.17
CA THR A 91 12.19 6.89 8.21
C THR A 91 11.60 6.81 9.64
N GLN A 92 10.43 6.18 9.81
CA GLN A 92 9.84 6.01 11.13
C GLN A 92 10.67 5.07 12.00
N LYS A 93 10.86 5.46 13.27
CA LYS A 93 11.48 4.60 14.27
C LYS A 93 10.56 3.43 14.58
N GLY A 94 11.13 2.23 14.71
CA GLY A 94 10.39 1.02 15.07
C GLY A 94 9.67 1.16 16.41
N TYR A 95 8.57 0.44 16.54
CA TYR A 95 7.92 0.20 17.82
C TYR A 95 8.92 -0.53 18.72
N GLN A 96 9.22 -0.18 19.86
CA GLN A 96 10.24 -0.73 20.78
C GLN A 96 11.69 -0.23 20.58
N ASN A 97 11.91 0.82 19.80
CA ASN A 97 13.19 1.53 19.75
C ASN A 97 14.40 0.63 19.45
N SER A 98 14.39 -0.07 18.31
CA SER A 98 15.57 -0.77 17.81
C SER A 98 16.32 0.12 16.79
N PRO A 99 17.27 0.97 17.25
CA PRO A 99 18.01 1.85 16.35
C PRO A 99 18.81 1.09 15.30
N ASP A 100 19.33 -0.07 15.64
CA ASP A 100 20.18 -0.88 14.75
C ASP A 100 19.35 -1.45 13.59
N LEU A 101 18.13 -1.91 13.85
CA LEU A 101 17.21 -2.34 12.79
C LEU A 101 16.80 -1.17 11.89
N ASP A 102 16.48 -0.01 12.48
CA ASP A 102 16.13 1.19 11.74
C ASP A 102 17.29 1.62 10.81
N ILE A 103 18.53 1.64 11.31
CA ILE A 103 19.74 1.95 10.56
C ILE A 103 19.97 0.92 9.45
N ALA A 104 19.83 -0.38 9.74
CA ALA A 104 20.04 -1.43 8.74
C ALA A 104 19.08 -1.29 7.55
N LEU A 105 17.79 -1.03 7.79
CA LEU A 105 16.79 -0.84 6.73
C LEU A 105 17.04 0.45 5.93
N LEU A 106 17.36 1.57 6.59
CA LEU A 106 17.67 2.83 5.92
C LEU A 106 18.93 2.72 5.06
N ASN A 107 19.96 2.02 5.54
CA ASN A 107 21.19 1.78 4.77
C ASN A 107 20.91 0.98 3.48
N ARG A 108 20.02 -0.01 3.51
CA ARG A 108 19.60 -0.75 2.31
C ARG A 108 18.96 0.19 1.27
N LEU A 109 18.06 1.06 1.70
CA LEU A 109 17.42 2.04 0.81
C LEU A 109 18.42 3.06 0.26
N GLU A 110 19.36 3.53 1.09
CA GLU A 110 20.42 4.45 0.66
C GLU A 110 21.34 3.84 -0.38
N GLN A 111 21.80 2.62 -0.15
CA GLN A 111 22.63 1.85 -1.09
C GLN A 111 21.90 1.53 -2.39
N ALA A 112 20.58 1.37 -2.35
CA ALA A 112 19.76 1.17 -3.53
C ALA A 112 19.55 2.44 -4.36
N GLY A 113 19.86 3.63 -3.81
CA GLY A 113 19.85 4.89 -4.55
C GLY A 113 19.02 6.01 -3.94
N LEU A 114 18.36 5.81 -2.80
CA LEU A 114 17.67 6.87 -2.07
C LEU A 114 18.68 7.66 -1.21
N THR A 115 19.60 8.33 -1.89
CA THR A 115 20.71 9.06 -1.28
C THR A 115 20.23 10.10 -0.26
N GLY A 116 20.79 10.08 0.94
CA GLY A 116 20.46 11.01 2.01
C GLY A 116 19.23 10.64 2.85
N ILE A 117 18.57 9.50 2.58
CA ILE A 117 17.42 9.07 3.37
C ILE A 117 17.79 8.81 4.83
N SER A 118 18.99 8.30 5.10
CA SER A 118 19.49 8.02 6.46
C SER A 118 19.66 9.29 7.30
N SER A 119 19.91 10.43 6.66
CA SER A 119 20.07 11.73 7.30
C SER A 119 18.83 12.63 7.19
N LEU A 120 17.76 12.12 6.59
CA LEU A 120 16.55 12.89 6.37
C LEU A 120 15.87 13.22 7.71
N ASN A 121 15.98 14.46 8.11
CA ASN A 121 15.29 14.97 9.29
C ASN A 121 13.91 15.51 8.88
N LEU A 122 12.91 14.66 8.98
CA LEU A 122 11.52 15.06 8.88
C LEU A 122 11.06 15.43 10.29
N ASP A 123 10.54 16.65 10.45
CA ASP A 123 10.04 17.14 11.73
C ASP A 123 9.12 16.13 12.41
N MET A 124 9.17 16.04 13.74
CA MET A 124 8.38 15.09 14.53
C MET A 124 6.85 15.28 14.40
N ALA A 125 6.41 16.45 13.94
CA ALA A 125 5.00 16.76 13.64
C ALA A 125 4.42 16.00 12.40
N PRO A 126 5.21 15.60 11.38
CA PRO A 126 4.70 14.90 10.20
C PRO A 126 3.99 13.59 10.50
N ARG A 127 4.41 12.84 11.52
CA ARG A 127 3.87 11.49 11.79
C ARG A 127 2.36 11.46 12.04
N LYS A 128 1.82 12.48 12.71
CA LYS A 128 0.36 12.62 12.89
C LYS A 128 -0.31 13.18 11.65
N ARG A 129 0.41 14.04 10.94
CA ARG A 129 -0.07 14.78 9.77
C ARG A 129 0.01 13.96 8.49
N SER A 130 1.06 13.16 8.31
CA SER A 130 1.33 12.35 7.12
C SER A 130 1.26 10.86 7.43
N HIS A 131 0.18 10.44 8.11
CA HIS A 131 -0.09 9.02 8.32
C HIS A 131 -0.20 8.30 6.97
N HIS A 132 0.21 7.03 6.90
CA HIS A 132 0.25 6.29 5.63
C HIS A 132 -1.13 6.17 4.94
N THR A 133 -2.24 6.19 5.69
CA THR A 133 -3.58 6.26 5.10
C THR A 133 -3.77 7.56 4.30
N VAL A 134 -3.33 8.69 4.87
CA VAL A 134 -3.43 10.02 4.24
C VAL A 134 -2.53 10.12 3.03
N THR A 135 -1.27 9.69 3.16
CA THR A 135 -0.33 9.72 2.04
C THR A 135 -0.72 8.71 0.95
N GLY A 136 -1.33 7.58 1.31
CA GLY A 136 -1.87 6.60 0.37
C GLY A 136 -3.03 7.15 -0.45
N GLU A 137 -4.05 7.71 0.19
CA GLU A 137 -5.17 8.39 -0.49
C GLU A 137 -4.65 9.51 -1.40
N TYR A 138 -3.72 10.31 -0.89
CA TYR A 138 -3.15 11.38 -1.66
C TYR A 138 -2.40 10.89 -2.90
N LEU A 139 -1.52 9.88 -2.77
CA LEU A 139 -0.75 9.35 -3.91
C LEU A 139 -1.67 8.76 -4.97
N LEU A 140 -2.76 8.09 -4.58
CA LEU A 140 -3.74 7.58 -5.54
C LEU A 140 -4.37 8.73 -6.35
N GLN A 141 -4.82 9.80 -5.69
CA GLN A 141 -5.35 10.98 -6.37
C GLN A 141 -4.28 11.67 -7.23
N TYR A 142 -3.04 11.73 -6.78
CA TYR A 142 -1.91 12.28 -7.54
C TYR A 142 -1.68 11.52 -8.85
N PHE A 143 -1.89 10.20 -8.86
CA PHE A 143 -1.79 9.36 -10.05
C PHE A 143 -3.12 9.29 -10.85
N GLY A 144 -4.12 10.07 -10.49
CA GLY A 144 -5.38 10.19 -11.24
C GLY A 144 -6.46 9.20 -10.83
N VAL A 145 -6.27 8.40 -9.77
CA VAL A 145 -7.33 7.54 -9.23
C VAL A 145 -8.45 8.42 -8.68
N GLN A 146 -9.69 8.06 -8.98
CA GLN A 146 -10.87 8.79 -8.54
C GLN A 146 -10.97 8.86 -7.02
N GLN A 147 -11.58 9.94 -6.52
CA GLN A 147 -11.62 10.23 -5.10
C GLN A 147 -12.40 9.20 -4.29
N ASP A 148 -13.48 8.68 -4.82
CA ASP A 148 -14.32 7.66 -4.19
C ASP A 148 -13.52 6.37 -3.88
N ILE A 149 -12.68 5.92 -4.83
CA ILE A 149 -11.75 4.80 -4.66
C ILE A 149 -10.62 5.15 -3.68
N ALA A 150 -9.99 6.31 -3.87
CA ALA A 150 -8.88 6.73 -3.03
C ALA A 150 -9.28 6.92 -1.57
N SER A 151 -10.52 7.36 -1.29
CA SER A 151 -11.06 7.55 0.06
C SER A 151 -11.20 6.24 0.83
N VAL A 152 -11.44 5.10 0.17
CA VAL A 152 -11.43 3.77 0.80
C VAL A 152 -10.07 3.51 1.43
N ILE A 153 -9.00 3.87 0.72
CA ILE A 153 -7.62 3.72 1.22
C ILE A 153 -7.36 4.70 2.37
N GLY A 154 -7.84 5.93 2.28
CA GLY A 154 -7.77 6.89 3.38
C GLY A 154 -8.45 6.40 4.66
N ALA A 155 -9.52 5.61 4.51
CA ALA A 155 -10.38 5.14 5.60
C ALA A 155 -9.98 3.78 6.20
N HIS A 156 -8.96 3.06 5.66
CA HIS A 156 -8.69 1.67 6.06
C HIS A 156 -8.23 1.48 7.52
N HIS A 157 -7.98 2.56 8.26
CA HIS A 157 -7.83 2.54 9.72
C HIS A 157 -9.12 2.95 10.48
N GLY A 158 -10.26 2.92 9.81
CA GLY A 158 -11.59 3.12 10.39
C GLY A 158 -12.05 4.58 10.48
N LYS A 159 -11.26 5.55 10.01
CA LYS A 159 -11.62 6.96 10.01
C LYS A 159 -11.35 7.60 8.66
N PRO A 160 -12.38 8.02 7.91
CA PRO A 160 -12.22 8.81 6.70
C PRO A 160 -11.43 10.10 6.97
N ILE A 161 -10.67 10.55 5.99
CA ILE A 161 -9.84 11.74 6.07
C ILE A 161 -10.57 12.93 5.48
N ASP A 162 -10.34 14.12 6.05
CA ASP A 162 -10.87 15.36 5.49
C ASP A 162 -10.21 15.66 4.14
N LYS A 163 -11.04 15.97 3.14
CA LYS A 163 -10.59 16.26 1.76
C LYS A 163 -9.58 17.40 1.69
N GLU A 164 -9.81 18.47 2.47
CA GLU A 164 -8.89 19.62 2.50
C GLU A 164 -7.54 19.22 3.08
N GLU A 165 -7.53 18.35 4.09
CA GLU A 165 -6.31 17.84 4.70
C GLU A 165 -5.49 17.03 3.69
N VAL A 166 -6.12 16.17 2.91
CA VAL A 166 -5.45 15.34 1.90
C VAL A 166 -4.82 16.19 0.80
N VAL A 167 -5.58 17.09 0.19
CA VAL A 167 -5.09 17.94 -0.91
C VAL A 167 -4.01 18.93 -0.47
N THR A 168 -4.12 19.45 0.75
CA THR A 168 -3.18 20.45 1.27
C THR A 168 -1.79 19.86 1.54
N LYS A 169 -1.72 18.59 1.92
CA LYS A 169 -0.47 17.98 2.41
C LYS A 169 0.65 17.91 1.39
N LEU A 170 0.39 17.53 0.16
CA LEU A 170 1.47 17.46 -0.82
C LEU A 170 1.99 18.81 -1.27
N LYS A 171 1.11 19.78 -1.36
CA LYS A 171 1.53 21.15 -1.74
C LYS A 171 2.44 21.75 -0.67
N LEU A 172 2.16 21.44 0.61
CA LEU A 172 2.90 22.02 1.74
C LEU A 172 4.08 21.17 2.22
N TYR A 173 4.04 19.84 2.00
CA TYR A 173 5.04 18.91 2.53
C TYR A 173 5.51 17.86 1.52
N PRO A 174 6.06 18.28 0.36
CA PRO A 174 6.47 17.33 -0.69
C PRO A 174 7.56 16.37 -0.20
N ARG A 175 8.38 16.76 0.77
CA ARG A 175 9.41 15.89 1.35
C ARG A 175 8.86 14.68 2.07
N ASP A 176 7.64 14.76 2.61
CA ASP A 176 6.98 13.63 3.27
C ASP A 176 6.71 12.48 2.29
N CYS A 177 6.43 12.81 1.02
CA CYS A 177 6.11 11.85 -0.03
C CYS A 177 7.27 11.53 -0.98
N PHE A 178 8.22 12.47 -1.17
CA PHE A 178 9.20 12.40 -2.26
C PHE A 178 10.64 12.68 -1.85
N GLN A 179 10.92 12.95 -0.56
CA GLN A 179 12.23 13.27 -0.03
C GLN A 179 12.79 14.64 -0.49
N ASP A 180 12.69 14.96 -1.77
CA ASP A 180 13.12 16.22 -2.36
C ASP A 180 11.97 17.25 -2.38
N GLU A 181 12.28 18.55 -2.21
CA GLU A 181 11.29 19.64 -2.32
C GLU A 181 10.99 20.01 -3.76
N LYS A 182 11.96 19.77 -4.64
CA LYS A 182 11.92 20.05 -6.07
C LYS A 182 12.32 18.81 -6.85
N GLU A 183 12.09 18.82 -8.15
CA GLU A 183 12.50 17.73 -9.03
C GLU A 183 13.96 17.34 -8.82
N GLY A 184 14.16 16.14 -8.28
CA GLY A 184 15.45 15.58 -7.95
C GLY A 184 15.50 14.08 -8.23
N PRO A 185 16.68 13.46 -8.10
CA PRO A 185 16.83 12.02 -8.35
C PRO A 185 16.02 11.17 -7.37
N CYS A 186 15.94 11.56 -6.10
CA CYS A 186 15.16 10.83 -5.10
C CYS A 186 13.66 10.97 -5.38
N GLN A 187 13.17 12.16 -5.71
CA GLN A 187 11.77 12.35 -6.10
C GLN A 187 11.38 11.46 -7.28
N ARG A 188 12.20 11.44 -8.35
CA ARG A 188 11.92 10.58 -9.51
C ARG A 188 11.87 9.10 -9.13
N LEU A 189 12.75 8.66 -8.23
CA LEU A 189 12.80 7.28 -7.78
C LEU A 189 11.58 6.92 -6.91
N TRP A 190 11.16 7.80 -5.98
CA TRP A 190 9.94 7.63 -5.20
C TRP A 190 8.71 7.56 -6.10
N LEU A 191 8.56 8.49 -7.03
CA LEU A 191 7.45 8.50 -7.99
C LEU A 191 7.42 7.22 -8.84
N ALA A 192 8.60 6.76 -9.30
CA ALA A 192 8.69 5.53 -10.09
C ALA A 192 8.26 4.29 -9.27
N MET A 193 8.69 4.17 -8.02
CA MET A 193 8.28 3.07 -7.14
C MET A 193 6.77 3.09 -6.86
N GLN A 194 6.22 4.25 -6.47
CA GLN A 194 4.80 4.44 -6.17
C GLN A 194 3.93 4.11 -7.38
N LYS A 195 4.30 4.64 -8.55
CA LYS A 195 3.61 4.36 -9.83
C LYS A 195 3.70 2.88 -10.19
N GLN A 196 4.86 2.26 -10.04
CA GLN A 196 5.06 0.84 -10.35
C GLN A 196 4.23 -0.08 -9.44
N ILE A 197 4.06 0.26 -8.14
CA ILE A 197 3.17 -0.48 -7.23
C ILE A 197 1.73 -0.39 -7.75
N LEU A 198 1.26 0.81 -8.11
CA LEU A 198 -0.08 1.01 -8.64
C LEU A 198 -0.30 0.22 -9.95
N GLU A 199 0.61 0.34 -10.92
CA GLU A 199 0.53 -0.34 -12.21
C GLU A 199 0.54 -1.86 -12.08
N ARG A 200 1.42 -2.41 -11.22
CA ARG A 200 1.47 -3.86 -10.94
C ARG A 200 0.16 -4.35 -10.34
N ASN A 201 -0.45 -3.57 -9.46
CA ASN A 201 -1.71 -3.92 -8.84
C ASN A 201 -2.87 -3.88 -9.84
N LEU A 202 -2.97 -2.84 -10.67
CA LEU A 202 -3.95 -2.75 -11.75
C LEU A 202 -3.84 -3.92 -12.73
N LYS A 203 -2.61 -4.28 -13.14
CA LYS A 203 -2.36 -5.46 -14.01
C LYS A 203 -2.79 -6.75 -13.34
N LYS A 204 -2.42 -6.96 -12.09
CA LYS A 204 -2.70 -8.19 -11.37
C LYS A 204 -4.19 -8.41 -11.13
N THR A 205 -4.95 -7.33 -11.00
CA THR A 205 -6.41 -7.37 -10.84
C THR A 205 -7.17 -7.24 -12.18
N GLY A 206 -6.45 -7.21 -13.30
CA GLY A 206 -7.04 -7.22 -14.63
C GLY A 206 -7.73 -5.92 -15.04
N PHE A 207 -7.46 -4.79 -14.37
CA PHE A 207 -7.97 -3.48 -14.82
C PHE A 207 -7.17 -2.90 -15.98
N ILE A 208 -5.99 -3.45 -16.27
CA ILE A 208 -5.17 -3.06 -17.41
C ILE A 208 -4.64 -4.32 -18.10
N ASP A 209 -4.75 -4.35 -19.43
CA ASP A 209 -4.06 -5.35 -20.24
C ASP A 209 -2.55 -5.06 -20.30
N SER A 210 -1.76 -6.13 -20.41
CA SER A 210 -0.28 -6.07 -20.40
C SER A 210 0.33 -5.24 -21.53
N GLU A 211 -0.44 -4.93 -22.58
CA GLU A 211 0.03 -4.26 -23.80
C GLU A 211 -0.35 -2.76 -23.88
N GLU A 212 -1.29 -2.28 -23.06
CA GLU A 212 -1.71 -0.88 -23.04
C GLU A 212 -0.96 -0.04 -22.01
N ASN A 213 -0.85 1.25 -22.26
CA ASN A 213 -0.42 2.21 -21.26
C ASN A 213 -1.41 2.17 -20.07
N PRO A 214 -0.92 1.93 -18.85
CA PRO A 214 -1.78 1.82 -17.69
C PRO A 214 -2.52 3.13 -17.46
N THR A 215 -3.83 3.13 -17.66
CA THR A 215 -4.72 4.24 -17.30
C THR A 215 -5.56 3.82 -16.10
N VAL A 216 -5.75 4.72 -15.16
CA VAL A 216 -6.62 4.51 -13.99
C VAL A 216 -8.11 4.65 -14.35
N ASP A 217 -8.39 5.06 -15.58
CA ASP A 217 -9.75 5.28 -16.11
C ASP A 217 -10.58 3.99 -16.22
N SER A 218 -9.93 2.83 -16.12
CA SER A 218 -10.59 1.51 -16.11
C SER A 218 -11.24 1.15 -14.77
N LEU A 219 -10.97 1.92 -13.71
CA LEU A 219 -11.57 1.69 -12.40
C LEU A 219 -13.02 2.23 -12.39
N PRO A 220 -14.00 1.47 -11.85
CA PRO A 220 -15.38 1.93 -11.78
C PRO A 220 -15.56 3.01 -10.70
N GLU A 221 -16.57 3.85 -10.84
CA GLU A 221 -17.01 4.72 -9.72
C GLU A 221 -17.74 3.90 -8.67
N ILE A 222 -17.61 4.31 -7.39
CA ILE A 222 -18.25 3.64 -6.26
C ILE A 222 -19.12 4.62 -5.46
N SER A 223 -20.37 4.22 -5.16
CA SER A 223 -21.24 4.97 -4.26
C SER A 223 -20.71 4.96 -2.82
N GLU A 224 -21.19 5.88 -1.97
CA GLU A 224 -20.80 5.95 -0.55
C GLU A 224 -21.04 4.64 0.21
N ILE A 225 -22.11 3.92 -0.12
CA ILE A 225 -22.42 2.61 0.51
C ILE A 225 -21.33 1.59 0.14
N GLY A 226 -20.94 1.54 -1.11
CA GLY A 226 -19.84 0.68 -1.58
C GLY A 226 -18.50 1.02 -0.92
N GLN A 227 -18.18 2.31 -0.79
CA GLN A 227 -16.97 2.77 -0.09
C GLN A 227 -16.92 2.27 1.36
N VAL A 228 -18.03 2.35 2.10
CA VAL A 228 -18.09 1.89 3.49
C VAL A 228 -17.88 0.37 3.59
N LEU A 229 -18.57 -0.42 2.75
CA LEU A 229 -18.44 -1.87 2.76
C LEU A 229 -17.05 -2.32 2.34
N LEU A 230 -16.51 -1.75 1.27
CA LEU A 230 -15.15 -2.06 0.78
C LEU A 230 -14.08 -1.64 1.79
N SER A 231 -14.24 -0.50 2.47
CA SER A 231 -13.35 -0.11 3.57
C SER A 231 -13.34 -1.13 4.69
N GLY A 232 -14.51 -1.63 5.08
CA GLY A 232 -14.63 -2.69 6.10
C GLY A 232 -13.93 -3.98 5.69
N LEU A 233 -14.06 -4.40 4.43
CA LEU A 233 -13.39 -5.59 3.90
C LEU A 233 -11.87 -5.40 3.83
N VAL A 234 -11.39 -4.21 3.42
CA VAL A 234 -9.95 -3.90 3.39
C VAL A 234 -9.36 -3.94 4.80
N ILE A 235 -10.04 -3.34 5.80
CA ILE A 235 -9.61 -3.40 7.21
C ILE A 235 -9.49 -4.85 7.67
N MET A 236 -10.47 -5.68 7.37
CA MET A 236 -10.46 -7.09 7.77
C MET A 236 -9.34 -7.86 7.08
N ALA A 237 -9.15 -7.67 5.78
CA ALA A 237 -8.08 -8.31 5.03
C ALA A 237 -6.69 -7.91 5.54
N ASP A 238 -6.47 -6.62 5.83
CA ASP A 238 -5.22 -6.14 6.44
C ASP A 238 -4.99 -6.75 7.82
N TRP A 239 -6.00 -6.80 8.68
CA TRP A 239 -5.85 -7.38 10.03
C TRP A 239 -5.48 -8.86 9.97
N ILE A 240 -6.05 -9.63 9.07
CA ILE A 240 -5.72 -11.05 8.89
C ILE A 240 -4.29 -11.19 8.33
N ALA A 241 -3.95 -10.45 7.25
CA ALA A 241 -2.62 -10.46 6.64
C ALA A 241 -1.55 -9.87 7.57
N SER A 242 -1.97 -9.14 8.60
CA SER A 242 -1.12 -8.55 9.63
C SER A 242 -0.86 -9.46 10.82
N ASN A 243 -1.55 -10.59 10.92
CA ASN A 243 -1.37 -11.54 12.03
C ASN A 243 -0.11 -12.38 11.80
N GLU A 244 0.89 -12.20 12.68
CA GLU A 244 2.19 -12.89 12.58
C GLU A 244 2.09 -14.42 12.74
N ALA A 245 0.99 -14.94 13.30
CA ALA A 245 0.78 -16.39 13.39
C ALA A 245 0.44 -17.02 12.03
N TYR A 246 -0.20 -16.27 11.14
CA TYR A 246 -0.56 -16.71 9.80
C TYR A 246 0.41 -16.19 8.74
N PHE A 247 0.89 -14.96 8.92
CA PHE A 247 1.80 -14.26 8.01
C PHE A 247 3.05 -13.81 8.76
N PRO A 248 4.00 -14.73 9.10
CA PRO A 248 5.16 -14.43 9.91
C PRO A 248 6.07 -13.40 9.23
N LEU A 249 6.72 -12.58 10.05
CA LEU A 249 7.83 -11.74 9.61
C LEU A 249 9.01 -12.60 9.18
N ILE A 250 9.84 -12.08 8.30
CA ILE A 250 11.05 -12.74 7.82
C ILE A 250 12.30 -12.20 8.52
N PRO A 251 13.33 -13.02 8.77
CA PRO A 251 14.61 -12.54 9.27
C PRO A 251 15.23 -11.53 8.30
N LEU A 252 15.86 -10.48 8.84
CA LEU A 252 16.45 -9.43 8.02
C LEU A 252 17.62 -9.93 7.18
N GLU A 253 18.32 -10.97 7.63
CA GLU A 253 19.44 -11.58 6.91
C GLU A 253 19.00 -12.42 5.71
N GLU A 254 17.75 -12.83 5.65
CA GLU A 254 17.18 -13.56 4.51
C GLU A 254 16.78 -12.57 3.42
N ASN A 255 17.44 -12.66 2.27
CA ASN A 255 16.95 -12.00 1.04
C ASN A 255 15.68 -12.71 0.60
N GLU A 256 14.73 -11.96 -0.01
CA GLU A 256 13.40 -12.44 -0.43
C GLU A 256 13.33 -13.96 -0.62
N PRO A 257 12.66 -14.67 0.28
CA PRO A 257 12.65 -16.12 0.18
C PRO A 257 11.81 -16.55 -1.01
N GLU A 258 12.36 -17.37 -1.89
CA GLU A 258 11.60 -18.20 -2.82
C GLU A 258 10.49 -19.01 -2.12
N ALA A 259 10.60 -19.18 -0.78
CA ALA A 259 9.63 -19.85 0.09
C ALA A 259 8.28 -19.13 0.24
N MET A 260 8.09 -17.93 -0.32
CA MET A 260 6.88 -17.14 -0.08
C MET A 260 5.78 -17.27 -1.14
N GLU A 261 5.94 -18.11 -2.14
CA GLU A 261 4.85 -18.39 -3.09
C GLU A 261 3.63 -19.06 -2.43
N ASN A 262 3.80 -19.66 -1.26
CA ASN A 262 2.76 -20.47 -0.58
C ASN A 262 2.32 -19.94 0.80
N ARG A 263 2.51 -18.66 1.14
CA ARG A 263 2.11 -18.14 2.46
C ARG A 263 0.61 -18.29 2.75
N LEU A 264 -0.24 -18.17 1.73
CA LEU A 264 -1.69 -18.39 1.85
C LEU A 264 -2.09 -19.87 2.06
N GLN A 265 -1.19 -20.82 1.86
CA GLN A 265 -1.47 -22.24 2.10
C GLN A 265 -1.15 -22.67 3.53
N CYS A 266 -0.48 -21.82 4.31
CA CYS A 266 -0.07 -22.09 5.69
C CYS A 266 -0.99 -21.43 6.73
N GLY A 267 -1.95 -20.60 6.31
CA GLY A 267 -2.87 -19.85 7.17
C GLY A 267 -4.24 -20.47 7.37
#